data_4dcaf9eee28e91160dcc5e118c58b243
#
_entry.id   4dcaf9eee28e91160dcc5e118c58b243
#
_cell.length_a   1.000
_cell.length_b   1.000
_cell.length_c   1.000
_cell.angle_alpha   90.00
_cell.angle_beta   90.00
_cell.angle_gamma   90.00
#
_symmetry.space_group_name_H-M   'P 1'
#
loop_
_entity.id
_entity.type
_entity.pdbx_description
1 polymer ?
#
loop_
_entity_poly.entity_id
_entity_poly.type
_entity_poly.pdbx_seq_one_letter_code
_entity_poly.pdbx_strand_id
1 'polypeptide(L)'
;MPVALAVMLGGALGALARYGLDSLIEHRAFSIFPWSTFLINVSGCLVAGAVVAALVDRHHLPPALRVGIVVGFLGAYTTFATFAQETVDLAKAHDYLVASANAVASVAAGIAAVLAGTVAGRLF
;
A
#
# COMPACT_ATOMS: atom_id res chain seq x y z
N MET A 1 -25.29 -0.38 -5.85
CA MET A 1 -24.45 0.81 -5.62
C MET A 1 -23.66 1.10 -6.91
N PRO A 2 -23.66 2.34 -7.40
CA PRO A 2 -22.83 2.70 -8.56
C PRO A 2 -21.32 2.47 -8.26
N VAL A 3 -20.57 2.00 -9.27
CA VAL A 3 -19.13 1.73 -9.11
C VAL A 3 -18.37 2.97 -8.66
N ALA A 4 -18.68 4.14 -9.24
CA ALA A 4 -18.05 5.40 -8.87
C ALA A 4 -18.21 5.73 -7.38
N LEU A 5 -19.40 5.51 -6.82
CA LEU A 5 -19.66 5.72 -5.39
C LEU A 5 -18.84 4.75 -4.53
N ALA A 6 -18.71 3.49 -4.94
CA ALA A 6 -17.87 2.52 -4.25
C ALA A 6 -16.40 2.94 -4.24
N VAL A 7 -15.89 3.45 -5.37
CA VAL A 7 -14.52 3.98 -5.48
C VAL A 7 -14.33 5.22 -4.60
N MET A 8 -15.29 6.13 -4.59
CA MET A 8 -15.23 7.33 -3.74
C MET A 8 -15.18 6.99 -2.25
N LEU A 9 -16.05 6.09 -1.79
CA LEU A 9 -16.09 5.66 -0.39
C LEU A 9 -14.84 4.88 -0.01
N GLY A 10 -14.45 3.92 -0.85
CA GLY A 10 -13.21 3.17 -0.66
C GLY A 10 -11.99 4.08 -0.64
N GLY A 11 -11.90 5.03 -1.57
CA GLY A 11 -10.83 6.00 -1.66
C GLY A 11 -10.72 6.91 -0.43
N ALA A 12 -11.87 7.41 0.06
CA ALA A 12 -11.90 8.21 1.28
C ALA A 12 -11.38 7.43 2.50
N LEU A 13 -11.84 6.18 2.66
CA LEU A 13 -11.39 5.30 3.76
C LEU A 13 -9.90 4.93 3.62
N GLY A 14 -9.44 4.62 2.41
CA GLY A 14 -8.03 4.30 2.15
C GLY A 14 -7.10 5.49 2.42
N ALA A 15 -7.49 6.69 1.99
CA ALA A 15 -6.73 7.90 2.24
C ALA A 15 -6.67 8.26 3.74
N LEU A 16 -7.78 8.11 4.47
CA LEU A 16 -7.82 8.33 5.91
C LEU A 16 -6.98 7.30 6.67
N ALA A 17 -7.04 6.01 6.27
CA ALA A 17 -6.22 4.96 6.87
C ALA A 17 -4.72 5.23 6.64
N ARG A 18 -4.32 5.65 5.43
CA ARG A 18 -2.94 6.05 5.14
C ARG A 18 -2.51 7.23 6.00
N TYR A 19 -3.30 8.31 6.04
CA TYR A 19 -2.98 9.51 6.82
C TYR A 19 -2.82 9.18 8.31
N GLY A 20 -3.72 8.38 8.87
CA GLY A 20 -3.65 7.97 10.28
C GLY A 20 -2.43 7.13 10.60
N LEU A 21 -2.09 6.16 9.75
CA LEU A 21 -0.91 5.31 9.94
C LEU A 21 0.39 6.08 9.73
N ASP A 22 0.44 6.95 8.71
CA ASP A 22 1.56 7.84 8.44
C ASP A 22 1.86 8.73 9.66
N SER A 23 0.86 9.44 10.17
CA SER A 23 0.97 10.27 11.37
C SER A 23 1.45 9.47 12.59
N LEU A 24 0.94 8.26 12.79
CA LEU A 24 1.32 7.40 13.91
C LEU A 24 2.78 6.95 13.83
N ILE A 25 3.26 6.61 12.63
CA ILE A 25 4.63 6.13 12.41
C ILE A 25 5.62 7.30 12.49
N GLU A 26 5.34 8.44 11.86
CA GLU A 26 6.21 9.61 11.87
C GLU A 26 6.45 10.13 13.30
N HIS A 27 5.46 10.09 14.17
CA HIS A 27 5.61 10.48 15.58
C HIS A 27 6.54 9.55 16.38
N ARG A 28 6.85 8.36 15.87
CA ARG A 28 7.62 7.33 16.59
C ARG A 28 8.95 6.96 15.92
N ALA A 29 9.09 7.23 14.63
CA ALA A 29 10.26 6.84 13.85
C ALA A 29 11.17 8.04 13.59
N PHE A 30 12.19 8.21 14.41
CA PHE A 30 13.29 9.16 14.14
C PHE A 30 14.36 8.46 13.29
N SER A 31 14.15 8.42 11.96
CA SER A 31 15.06 7.74 11.03
C SER A 31 15.13 8.49 9.71
N ILE A 32 16.29 8.41 9.05
CA ILE A 32 16.48 8.93 7.68
C ILE A 32 15.70 8.06 6.68
N PHE A 33 15.57 6.74 6.95
CA PHE A 33 14.79 5.83 6.12
C PHE A 33 13.29 6.13 6.25
N PRO A 34 12.52 6.22 5.13
CA PRO A 34 11.10 6.57 5.13
C PRO A 34 10.22 5.38 5.56
N TRP A 35 10.26 5.02 6.84
CA TRP A 35 9.54 3.88 7.39
C TRP A 35 8.04 3.96 7.20
N SER A 36 7.46 5.16 7.27
CA SER A 36 6.02 5.33 7.10
C SER A 36 5.56 4.86 5.72
N THR A 37 6.12 5.42 4.67
CA THR A 37 5.79 5.07 3.29
C THR A 37 6.12 3.59 2.99
N PHE A 38 7.25 3.09 3.50
CA PHE A 38 7.63 1.69 3.36
C PHE A 38 6.58 0.74 3.96
N LEU A 39 6.19 0.95 5.22
CA LEU A 39 5.24 0.09 5.91
C LEU A 39 3.82 0.19 5.32
N ILE A 40 3.38 1.38 4.92
CA ILE A 40 2.11 1.58 4.23
C ILE A 40 2.07 0.78 2.93
N ASN A 41 3.09 0.91 2.09
CA ASN A 41 3.12 0.21 0.82
C ASN A 41 3.25 -1.31 0.99
N VAL A 42 4.10 -1.80 1.88
CA VAL A 42 4.27 -3.24 2.14
C VAL A 42 2.99 -3.85 2.74
N SER A 43 2.38 -3.20 3.72
CA SER A 43 1.09 -3.68 4.29
C SER A 43 -0.03 -3.63 3.25
N GLY A 44 -0.09 -2.59 2.43
CA GLY A 44 -1.03 -2.50 1.32
C GLY A 44 -0.85 -3.61 0.29
N CYS A 45 0.39 -3.97 -0.05
CA CYS A 45 0.72 -5.09 -0.92
C CYS A 45 0.27 -6.44 -0.32
N LEU A 46 0.50 -6.65 0.97
CA LEU A 46 0.04 -7.85 1.67
C LEU A 46 -1.48 -7.99 1.61
N VAL A 47 -2.20 -6.93 1.96
CA VAL A 47 -3.66 -6.89 1.92
C VAL A 47 -4.18 -7.06 0.49
N ALA A 48 -3.55 -6.44 -0.50
CA ALA A 48 -3.93 -6.59 -1.90
C ALA A 48 -3.85 -8.05 -2.37
N GLY A 49 -2.74 -8.73 -2.07
CA GLY A 49 -2.58 -10.15 -2.39
C GLY A 49 -3.67 -11.02 -1.74
N ALA A 50 -3.92 -10.80 -0.45
CA ALA A 50 -4.93 -11.55 0.30
C ALA A 50 -6.35 -11.29 -0.20
N VAL A 51 -6.71 -10.02 -0.42
CA VAL A 51 -8.05 -9.63 -0.89
C VAL A 51 -8.33 -10.16 -2.29
N VAL A 52 -7.38 -10.03 -3.21
CA VAL A 52 -7.56 -10.56 -4.57
C VAL A 52 -7.75 -12.07 -4.53
N ALA A 53 -6.90 -12.80 -3.81
CA ALA A 53 -6.99 -14.26 -3.74
C ALA A 53 -8.26 -14.75 -3.03
N ALA A 54 -8.63 -14.15 -1.90
CA ALA A 54 -9.77 -14.59 -1.11
C ALA A 54 -11.11 -14.13 -1.69
N LEU A 55 -11.22 -12.85 -2.05
CA LEU A 55 -12.50 -12.22 -2.34
C LEU A 55 -12.78 -12.06 -3.83
N VAL A 56 -11.75 -11.87 -4.66
CA VAL A 56 -11.94 -11.67 -6.10
C VAL A 56 -11.96 -13.00 -6.84
N ASP A 57 -11.00 -13.87 -6.55
CA ASP A 57 -10.83 -15.12 -7.29
C ASP A 57 -11.77 -16.22 -6.83
N ARG A 58 -12.16 -16.22 -5.54
CA ARG A 58 -12.95 -17.32 -4.94
C ARG A 58 -14.41 -16.97 -4.64
N HIS A 59 -14.74 -15.74 -4.26
CA HIS A 59 -16.06 -15.37 -3.73
C HIS A 59 -16.88 -14.42 -4.62
N HIS A 60 -16.58 -14.27 -5.88
CA HIS A 60 -17.38 -13.53 -6.87
C HIS A 60 -18.08 -12.28 -6.32
N LEU A 61 -17.29 -11.36 -5.74
CA LEU A 61 -17.85 -10.11 -5.23
C LEU A 61 -18.55 -9.29 -6.32
N PRO A 62 -19.64 -8.60 -5.97
CA PRO A 62 -20.25 -7.64 -6.89
C PRO A 62 -19.20 -6.68 -7.46
N PRO A 63 -19.25 -6.34 -8.77
CA PRO A 63 -18.25 -5.49 -9.42
C PRO A 63 -17.98 -4.19 -8.69
N ALA A 64 -19.01 -3.52 -8.17
CA ALA A 64 -18.88 -2.27 -7.44
C ALA A 64 -18.03 -2.44 -6.16
N LEU A 65 -18.26 -3.52 -5.40
CA LEU A 65 -17.54 -3.78 -4.17
C LEU A 65 -16.08 -4.14 -4.46
N ARG A 66 -15.83 -4.98 -5.46
CA ARG A 66 -14.48 -5.34 -5.90
C ARG A 66 -13.65 -4.12 -6.29
N VAL A 67 -14.22 -3.26 -7.15
CA VAL A 67 -13.54 -2.04 -7.60
C VAL A 67 -13.38 -1.04 -6.46
N GLY A 68 -14.38 -0.90 -5.59
CA GLY A 68 -14.31 -0.05 -4.40
C GLY A 68 -13.18 -0.45 -3.44
N ILE A 69 -12.94 -1.75 -3.24
CA ILE A 69 -11.85 -2.24 -2.39
C ILE A 69 -10.50 -2.10 -3.09
N VAL A 70 -10.36 -2.63 -4.31
CA VAL A 70 -9.06 -2.73 -4.96
C VAL A 70 -8.61 -1.37 -5.51
N VAL A 71 -9.46 -0.68 -6.26
CA VAL A 71 -9.12 0.61 -6.85
C VAL A 71 -9.32 1.74 -5.86
N GLY A 72 -10.45 1.76 -5.15
CA GLY A 72 -10.77 2.81 -4.17
C GLY A 72 -9.84 2.72 -2.96
N PHE A 73 -10.05 1.73 -2.10
CA PHE A 73 -9.35 1.64 -0.82
C PHE A 73 -7.84 1.41 -0.98
N LEU A 74 -7.44 0.33 -1.62
CA LEU A 74 -6.01 -0.01 -1.74
C LEU A 74 -5.26 0.99 -2.63
N GLY A 75 -5.87 1.49 -3.70
CA GLY A 75 -5.29 2.52 -4.54
C GLY A 75 -5.05 3.84 -3.83
N ALA A 76 -5.93 4.23 -2.90
CA ALA A 76 -5.76 5.44 -2.08
C ALA A 76 -4.88 5.23 -0.84
N TYR A 77 -4.83 4.00 -0.32
CA TYR A 77 -4.00 3.64 0.83
C TYR A 77 -2.52 3.60 0.47
N THR A 78 -2.13 2.97 -0.64
CA THR A 78 -0.74 2.88 -1.10
C THR A 78 -0.31 4.13 -1.87
N THR A 79 1.01 4.38 -1.95
CA THR A 79 1.52 5.55 -2.66
C THR A 79 2.88 5.31 -3.33
N PHE A 80 2.90 5.33 -4.63
CA PHE A 80 4.13 5.29 -5.41
C PHE A 80 4.77 6.67 -5.53
N ALA A 81 3.97 7.73 -5.66
CA ALA A 81 4.48 9.10 -5.82
C ALA A 81 5.28 9.57 -4.61
N THR A 82 4.79 9.32 -3.39
CA THR A 82 5.53 9.66 -2.16
C THR A 82 6.84 8.86 -2.08
N PHE A 83 6.81 7.56 -2.34
CA PHE A 83 8.01 6.71 -2.40
C PHE A 83 9.05 7.25 -3.39
N ALA A 84 8.63 7.64 -4.59
CA ALA A 84 9.53 8.18 -5.60
C ALA A 84 10.12 9.53 -5.17
N GLN A 85 9.30 10.43 -4.60
CA GLN A 85 9.73 11.72 -4.11
C GLN A 85 10.76 11.58 -2.97
N GLU A 86 10.49 10.74 -1.97
CA GLU A 86 11.39 10.49 -0.85
C GLU A 86 12.73 9.90 -1.32
N THR A 87 12.70 8.98 -2.29
CA THR A 87 13.92 8.41 -2.88
C THR A 87 14.77 9.48 -3.58
N VAL A 88 14.14 10.37 -4.32
CA VAL A 88 14.83 11.50 -4.98
C VAL A 88 15.39 12.49 -3.95
N ASP A 89 14.64 12.80 -2.90
CA ASP A 89 15.09 13.73 -1.85
C ASP A 89 16.27 13.17 -1.06
N LEU A 90 16.29 11.86 -0.77
CA LEU A 90 17.45 11.18 -0.19
C LEU A 90 18.68 11.26 -1.11
N ALA A 91 18.52 11.06 -2.40
CA ALA A 91 19.61 11.18 -3.36
C ALA A 91 20.14 12.62 -3.46
N LYS A 92 19.26 13.64 -3.44
CA LYS A 92 19.65 15.06 -3.40
C LYS A 92 20.40 15.44 -2.12
N ALA A 93 20.07 14.80 -1.00
CA ALA A 93 20.77 14.94 0.27
C ALA A 93 22.10 14.16 0.30
N HIS A 94 22.51 13.52 -0.77
CA HIS A 94 23.69 12.64 -0.89
C HIS A 94 23.64 11.36 -0.03
N ASP A 95 22.45 11.00 0.48
CA ASP A 95 22.21 9.73 1.20
C ASP A 95 21.93 8.58 0.20
N TYR A 96 22.88 8.34 -0.70
CA TYR A 96 22.70 7.38 -1.80
C TYR A 96 22.47 5.94 -1.33
N LEU A 97 23.08 5.55 -0.20
CA LEU A 97 22.87 4.22 0.37
C LEU A 97 21.42 4.04 0.83
N VAL A 98 20.88 5.03 1.54
CA VAL A 98 19.49 4.99 2.03
C VAL A 98 18.49 5.12 0.87
N ALA A 99 18.79 5.97 -0.13
CA ALA A 99 17.97 6.09 -1.34
C ALA A 99 17.90 4.74 -2.10
N SER A 100 19.05 4.09 -2.29
CA SER A 100 19.11 2.78 -2.95
C SER A 100 18.42 1.69 -2.12
N ALA A 101 18.61 1.69 -0.80
CA ALA A 101 17.95 0.78 0.11
C ALA A 101 16.42 0.94 0.08
N ASN A 102 15.92 2.20 0.07
CA ASN A 102 14.50 2.46 -0.07
C ASN A 102 13.94 1.91 -1.40
N ALA A 103 14.61 2.17 -2.51
CA ALA A 103 14.18 1.70 -3.81
C ALA A 103 14.14 0.17 -3.89
N VAL A 104 15.23 -0.50 -3.51
CA VAL A 104 15.34 -1.97 -3.62
C VAL A 104 14.47 -2.67 -2.58
N ALA A 105 14.52 -2.24 -1.32
CA ALA A 105 13.76 -2.88 -0.25
C ALA A 105 12.24 -2.72 -0.45
N SER A 106 11.78 -1.55 -0.87
CA SER A 106 10.34 -1.31 -1.11
C SER A 106 9.81 -2.20 -2.22
N VAL A 107 10.54 -2.35 -3.32
CA VAL A 107 10.12 -3.23 -4.43
C VAL A 107 10.16 -4.70 -4.01
N ALA A 108 11.26 -5.15 -3.42
CA ALA A 108 11.44 -6.54 -3.02
C ALA A 108 10.43 -6.94 -1.93
N ALA A 109 10.28 -6.13 -0.88
CA ALA A 109 9.33 -6.38 0.19
C ALA A 109 7.88 -6.29 -0.28
N GLY A 110 7.56 -5.35 -1.19
CA GLY A 110 6.23 -5.23 -1.77
C GLY A 110 5.83 -6.47 -2.58
N ILE A 111 6.72 -6.98 -3.43
CA ILE A 111 6.47 -8.20 -4.21
C ILE A 111 6.33 -9.41 -3.27
N ALA A 112 7.22 -9.57 -2.30
CA ALA A 112 7.14 -10.65 -1.31
C ALA A 112 5.84 -10.57 -0.49
N ALA A 113 5.40 -9.38 -0.12
CA ALA A 113 4.16 -9.15 0.60
C ALA A 113 2.92 -9.54 -0.22
N VAL A 114 2.87 -9.21 -1.52
CA VAL A 114 1.78 -9.65 -2.41
C VAL A 114 1.74 -11.18 -2.48
N LEU A 115 2.88 -11.84 -2.66
CA LEU A 115 2.95 -13.30 -2.72
C LEU A 115 2.49 -13.94 -1.40
N ALA A 116 2.96 -13.43 -0.27
CA ALA A 116 2.55 -13.91 1.06
C ALA A 116 1.04 -13.69 1.29
N GLY A 117 0.53 -12.51 0.94
CA GLY A 117 -0.90 -12.20 1.00
C GLY A 117 -1.73 -13.14 0.12
N THR A 118 -1.27 -13.42 -1.09
CA THR A 118 -1.95 -14.35 -2.00
C THR A 118 -2.02 -15.76 -1.41
N VAL A 119 -0.93 -16.25 -0.82
CA VAL A 119 -0.94 -17.55 -0.13
C VAL A 119 -1.91 -17.54 1.04
N ALA A 120 -1.85 -16.51 1.89
CA ALA A 120 -2.77 -16.38 3.02
C ALA A 120 -4.24 -16.31 2.58
N GLY A 121 -4.56 -15.52 1.55
CA GLY A 121 -5.91 -15.38 1.01
C GLY A 121 -6.49 -16.66 0.40
N ARG A 122 -5.64 -17.59 -0.04
CA ARG A 122 -6.07 -18.91 -0.54
C ARG A 122 -6.43 -19.89 0.56
N LEU A 123 -6.08 -19.61 1.81
CA LEU A 123 -6.41 -20.47 2.94
C LEU A 123 -7.85 -20.22 3.46
N PHE A 124 -8.45 -19.10 3.11
CA PHE A 124 -9.82 -18.72 3.47
C PHE A 124 -10.73 -18.75 2.25
#